data_ee5f8872e20ad2b8520260ecae2da293
#
_entry.id   ee5f8872e20ad2b8520260ecae2da293
#
_cell.length_a   1.000
_cell.length_b   1.000
_cell.length_c   1.000
_cell.angle_alpha   90.00
_cell.angle_beta   90.00
_cell.angle_gamma   90.00
#
_symmetry.space_group_name_H-M   'P 1'
#
loop_
_entity.id
_entity.type
_entity.pdbx_description
1 polymer ?
#
loop_
_entity_poly.entity_id
_entity_poly.type
_entity_poly.pdbx_seq_one_letter_code
_entity_poly.pdbx_strand_id
1 'polypeptide(L)'
;MRQLLFFVVLPAIFFSCSNLKLITENKLTPSLKLVSSIEIPFDETFQNTKVGGLSGIDYDAKNDLYYLISDDRSMFNESRFYTAKIRLLENKGEGVNFQSVSTLKNETGKLYDYAGVLYPEGDV
;
A
#
# COMPACT_ATOMS: atom_id res chain seq x y z
N MET A 1 -20.67 -22.69 -81.58
CA MET A 1 -20.91 -21.30 -81.20
C MET A 1 -21.40 -21.31 -79.77
N ARG A 2 -20.53 -21.17 -78.90
CA ARG A 2 -20.08 -19.97 -78.14
C ARG A 2 -21.04 -19.62 -77.01
N GLN A 3 -20.48 -19.88 -75.79
CA GLN A 3 -20.64 -19.09 -74.57
C GLN A 3 -22.00 -19.13 -73.87
N LEU A 4 -21.93 -19.72 -72.67
CA LEU A 4 -22.23 -19.05 -71.42
C LEU A 4 -21.99 -20.01 -70.26
N LEU A 5 -20.72 -20.13 -69.93
CA LEU A 5 -20.24 -20.78 -68.70
C LEU A 5 -19.58 -19.70 -67.89
N PHE A 6 -20.36 -18.86 -67.22
CA PHE A 6 -19.89 -17.96 -66.21
C PHE A 6 -21.07 -17.54 -65.33
N PHE A 7 -20.90 -17.67 -64.04
CA PHE A 7 -21.76 -17.21 -62.94
C PHE A 7 -22.42 -18.29 -62.10
N VAL A 8 -21.62 -19.18 -61.53
CA VAL A 8 -22.04 -19.83 -60.28
C VAL A 8 -20.77 -20.10 -59.42
N VAL A 9 -20.06 -19.08 -59.06
CA VAL A 9 -19.06 -19.19 -57.99
C VAL A 9 -18.96 -17.84 -57.30
N LEU A 10 -19.90 -17.56 -56.43
CA LEU A 10 -19.75 -16.65 -55.30
C LEU A 10 -21.10 -16.49 -54.62
N PRO A 11 -21.48 -17.20 -53.59
CA PRO A 11 -21.46 -16.70 -52.25
C PRO A 11 -21.31 -17.79 -51.16
N ALA A 12 -20.18 -18.18 -50.82
CA ALA A 12 -19.99 -19.13 -49.71
C ALA A 12 -18.99 -18.62 -48.62
N ILE A 13 -18.86 -17.29 -48.46
CA ILE A 13 -17.87 -16.75 -47.52
C ILE A 13 -18.49 -15.89 -46.41
N PHE A 14 -19.77 -15.96 -46.14
CA PHE A 14 -20.34 -15.13 -45.06
C PHE A 14 -21.11 -15.91 -43.99
N PHE A 15 -20.59 -17.04 -43.53
CA PHE A 15 -21.10 -17.66 -42.31
C PHE A 15 -19.96 -18.12 -41.42
N SER A 16 -19.13 -17.20 -41.01
CA SER A 16 -18.28 -17.40 -39.83
C SER A 16 -18.69 -16.39 -38.77
N CYS A 17 -19.89 -16.53 -38.27
CA CYS A 17 -20.30 -15.91 -37.04
C CYS A 17 -19.84 -16.85 -35.91
N SER A 18 -18.58 -16.69 -35.48
CA SER A 18 -18.09 -17.30 -34.26
C SER A 18 -18.96 -16.82 -33.10
N ASN A 19 -19.65 -17.76 -32.46
CA ASN A 19 -20.27 -17.53 -31.17
C ASN A 19 -19.17 -17.13 -30.16
N LEU A 20 -18.89 -15.84 -30.08
CA LEU A 20 -18.10 -15.29 -29.00
C LEU A 20 -18.95 -15.43 -27.74
N LYS A 21 -18.78 -16.55 -27.03
CA LYS A 21 -19.26 -16.69 -25.68
C LYS A 21 -18.54 -15.63 -24.87
N LEU A 22 -19.18 -14.52 -24.58
CA LEU A 22 -18.79 -13.60 -23.55
C LEU A 22 -18.78 -14.40 -22.24
N ILE A 23 -17.63 -14.92 -21.89
CA ILE A 23 -17.38 -15.39 -20.53
C ILE A 23 -17.41 -14.12 -19.69
N THR A 24 -18.55 -13.80 -19.14
CA THR A 24 -18.67 -12.82 -18.06
C THR A 24 -18.02 -13.48 -16.86
N GLU A 25 -16.70 -13.36 -16.75
CA GLU A 25 -16.04 -13.63 -15.48
C GLU A 25 -16.65 -12.64 -14.50
N ASN A 26 -17.49 -13.14 -13.61
CA ASN A 26 -17.82 -12.44 -12.37
C ASN A 26 -16.53 -12.31 -11.57
N LYS A 27 -15.70 -11.34 -11.96
CA LYS A 27 -14.55 -10.92 -11.19
C LYS A 27 -15.12 -10.34 -9.88
N LEU A 28 -15.19 -11.19 -8.86
CA LEU A 28 -15.50 -10.76 -7.50
C LEU A 28 -14.49 -9.66 -7.17
N THR A 29 -14.93 -8.42 -7.28
CA THR A 29 -14.12 -7.29 -6.83
C THR A 29 -14.06 -7.39 -5.31
N PRO A 30 -12.90 -7.63 -4.73
CA PRO A 30 -12.80 -7.69 -3.28
C PRO A 30 -13.28 -6.36 -2.72
N SER A 31 -14.24 -6.40 -1.79
CA SER A 31 -14.71 -5.22 -1.09
C SER A 31 -13.90 -5.04 0.20
N LEU A 32 -13.47 -3.81 0.46
CA LEU A 32 -12.84 -3.45 1.72
C LEU A 32 -13.92 -2.93 2.67
N LYS A 33 -13.88 -3.42 3.92
CA LYS A 33 -14.74 -2.94 5.00
C LYS A 33 -13.85 -2.31 6.06
N LEU A 34 -14.15 -1.07 6.46
CA LEU A 34 -13.51 -0.48 7.63
C LEU A 34 -13.97 -1.25 8.88
N VAL A 35 -13.04 -1.85 9.60
CA VAL A 35 -13.31 -2.61 10.82
C VAL A 35 -13.23 -1.70 12.03
N SER A 36 -12.21 -0.86 12.11
CA SER A 36 -11.98 0.04 13.23
C SER A 36 -11.06 1.19 12.82
N SER A 37 -11.05 2.26 13.61
CA SER A 37 -10.10 3.36 13.52
C SER A 37 -9.63 3.77 14.90
N ILE A 38 -8.37 4.18 15.00
CA ILE A 38 -7.76 4.70 16.22
C ILE A 38 -7.09 6.02 15.86
N GLU A 39 -7.36 7.05 16.62
CA GLU A 39 -6.73 8.35 16.47
C GLU A 39 -5.62 8.49 17.52
N ILE A 40 -4.42 8.86 17.08
CA ILE A 40 -3.29 9.21 17.94
C ILE A 40 -3.31 10.73 18.08
N PRO A 41 -3.30 11.29 19.31
CA PRO A 41 -3.28 12.73 19.52
C PRO A 41 -2.09 13.40 18.81
N PHE A 42 -2.29 14.60 18.29
CA PHE A 42 -1.26 15.33 17.56
C PHE A 42 -0.01 15.64 18.40
N ASP A 43 -0.17 15.79 19.71
CA ASP A 43 0.89 16.11 20.67
C ASP A 43 1.43 14.88 21.42
N GLU A 44 1.03 13.67 20.99
CA GLU A 44 1.52 12.43 21.59
C GLU A 44 3.04 12.34 21.53
N THR A 45 3.63 11.94 22.65
CA THR A 45 5.06 11.72 22.78
C THR A 45 5.36 10.35 23.38
N PHE A 46 6.44 9.74 22.93
CA PHE A 46 6.91 8.46 23.46
C PHE A 46 8.45 8.46 23.57
N GLN A 47 8.97 8.20 24.77
CA GLN A 47 10.42 8.19 25.07
C GLN A 47 11.14 9.44 24.52
N ASN A 48 10.60 10.62 24.82
CA ASN A 48 11.11 11.93 24.38
C ASN A 48 11.12 12.17 22.87
N THR A 49 10.42 11.35 22.10
CA THR A 49 10.20 11.59 20.67
C THR A 49 8.75 11.94 20.41
N LYS A 50 8.49 12.83 19.45
CA LYS A 50 7.15 13.15 19.00
C LYS A 50 6.62 12.01 18.14
N VAL A 51 5.44 11.46 18.50
CA VAL A 51 4.77 10.46 17.70
C VAL A 51 4.01 11.17 16.57
N GLY A 52 4.44 10.96 15.34
CA GLY A 52 3.82 11.60 14.18
C GLY A 52 4.48 11.18 12.87
N GLY A 53 3.89 11.60 11.75
CA GLY A 53 4.36 11.21 10.43
C GLY A 53 4.36 9.70 10.21
N LEU A 54 3.43 8.98 10.83
CA LEU A 54 3.35 7.52 10.68
C LEU A 54 2.82 7.19 9.28
N SER A 55 3.72 6.75 8.40
CA SER A 55 3.44 6.55 6.97
C SER A 55 3.48 5.10 6.51
N GLY A 56 4.13 4.23 7.28
CA GLY A 56 4.22 2.81 7.00
C GLY A 56 3.92 1.97 8.22
N ILE A 57 3.30 0.81 7.99
CA ILE A 57 2.96 -0.16 9.03
C ILE A 57 3.25 -1.57 8.53
N ASP A 58 3.87 -2.38 9.38
CA ASP A 58 4.06 -3.81 9.18
C ASP A 58 3.73 -4.58 10.45
N TYR A 59 3.39 -5.86 10.34
CA TYR A 59 2.96 -6.68 11.47
C TYR A 59 3.77 -7.98 11.58
N ASP A 60 4.43 -8.15 12.70
CA ASP A 60 5.08 -9.38 13.11
C ASP A 60 4.10 -10.25 13.92
N ALA A 61 3.51 -11.22 13.23
CA ALA A 61 2.55 -12.13 13.85
C ALA A 61 3.18 -13.05 14.92
N LYS A 62 4.49 -13.29 14.87
CA LYS A 62 5.17 -14.15 15.85
C LYS A 62 5.27 -13.49 17.21
N ASN A 63 5.54 -12.19 17.22
CA ASN A 63 5.75 -11.41 18.44
C ASN A 63 4.54 -10.54 18.80
N ASP A 64 3.47 -10.56 17.97
CA ASP A 64 2.29 -9.70 18.10
C ASP A 64 2.68 -8.22 18.22
N LEU A 65 3.51 -7.76 17.27
CA LEU A 65 4.04 -6.40 17.23
C LEU A 65 3.81 -5.75 15.87
N TYR A 66 3.43 -4.49 15.91
CA TYR A 66 3.40 -3.63 14.75
C TYR A 66 4.65 -2.76 14.71
N TYR A 67 5.21 -2.59 13.51
CA TYR A 67 6.30 -1.66 13.23
C TYR A 67 5.72 -0.47 12.47
N LEU A 68 5.95 0.73 13.00
CA LEU A 68 5.38 1.97 12.50
C LEU A 68 6.52 2.93 12.16
N ILE A 69 6.71 3.23 10.88
CA ILE A 69 7.75 4.16 10.44
C ILE A 69 7.26 5.61 10.55
N SER A 70 8.12 6.47 11.08
CA SER A 70 7.89 7.92 11.12
C SER A 70 8.68 8.61 10.02
N ASP A 71 7.99 9.32 9.13
CA ASP A 71 8.58 10.07 8.03
C ASP A 71 8.53 11.60 8.27
N ASP A 72 8.79 12.04 9.50
CA ASP A 72 8.83 13.46 9.83
C ASP A 72 10.05 14.20 9.26
N ARG A 73 10.79 13.54 8.37
CA ARG A 73 12.01 14.05 7.74
C ARG A 73 13.06 14.56 8.73
N SER A 74 13.10 13.99 9.91
CA SER A 74 13.96 14.42 11.02
C SER A 74 13.76 15.90 11.41
N MET A 75 12.57 16.44 11.22
CA MET A 75 12.25 17.82 11.60
C MET A 75 12.12 18.01 13.10
N PHE A 76 11.62 16.99 13.80
CA PHE A 76 11.41 17.03 15.25
C PHE A 76 12.38 16.11 15.98
N ASN A 77 12.63 14.93 15.43
CA ASN A 77 13.54 13.94 15.98
C ASN A 77 14.21 13.20 14.81
N GLU A 78 15.25 12.42 15.10
CA GLU A 78 15.93 11.59 14.12
C GLU A 78 14.96 10.60 13.44
N SER A 79 15.30 10.19 12.22
CA SER A 79 14.55 9.16 11.48
C SER A 79 14.43 7.91 12.32
N ARG A 80 13.21 7.42 12.49
CA ARG A 80 12.91 6.39 13.48
C ARG A 80 11.73 5.53 13.09
N PHE A 81 11.60 4.40 13.77
CA PHE A 81 10.37 3.62 13.78
C PHE A 81 9.99 3.29 15.23
N TYR A 82 8.71 3.04 15.41
CA TYR A 82 8.15 2.58 16.66
C TYR A 82 7.74 1.14 16.56
N THR A 83 7.82 0.41 17.68
CA THR A 83 7.05 -0.82 17.83
C THR A 83 5.86 -0.59 18.74
N ALA A 84 4.73 -1.19 18.42
CA ALA A 84 3.51 -1.03 19.19
C ALA A 84 2.67 -2.30 19.21
N LYS A 85 1.85 -2.44 20.23
CA LYS A 85 0.70 -3.35 20.25
C LYS A 85 -0.55 -2.56 19.92
N ILE A 86 -1.31 -3.03 18.93
CA ILE A 86 -2.54 -2.40 18.49
C ILE A 86 -3.68 -3.38 18.73
N ARG A 87 -4.66 -2.99 19.50
CA ARG A 87 -5.87 -3.78 19.73
C ARG A 87 -7.00 -3.22 18.87
N LEU A 88 -7.45 -4.04 17.94
CA LEU A 88 -8.57 -3.74 17.07
C LEU A 88 -9.77 -4.55 17.53
N LEU A 89 -10.74 -3.91 18.17
CA LEU A 89 -12.05 -4.50 18.41
C LEU A 89 -13.02 -4.04 17.32
N GLU A 90 -13.96 -4.91 16.94
CA GLU A 90 -15.01 -4.53 16.00
C GLU A 90 -15.73 -3.27 16.51
N ASN A 91 -15.74 -2.23 15.67
CA ASN A 91 -16.38 -0.95 15.91
C ASN A 91 -15.80 -0.08 17.05
N LYS A 92 -14.69 -0.49 17.68
CA LYS A 92 -14.02 0.33 18.69
C LYS A 92 -12.53 -0.01 18.74
N GLY A 93 -11.66 0.89 18.31
CA GLY A 93 -10.23 0.79 18.58
C GLY A 93 -9.97 0.99 20.08
N GLU A 94 -9.25 0.07 20.72
CA GLU A 94 -8.87 0.22 22.13
C GLU A 94 -7.65 1.11 22.34
N GLY A 95 -6.85 1.31 21.28
CA GLY A 95 -5.68 2.17 21.34
C GLY A 95 -4.41 1.54 20.78
N VAL A 96 -3.39 2.36 20.70
CA VAL A 96 -2.03 2.02 20.32
C VAL A 96 -1.16 2.08 21.57
N ASN A 97 -0.52 0.97 21.90
CA ASN A 97 0.41 0.89 23.03
C ASN A 97 1.83 0.79 22.51
N PHE A 98 2.54 1.90 22.45
CA PHE A 98 3.94 1.95 22.01
C PHE A 98 4.83 1.15 22.98
N GLN A 99 5.72 0.33 22.42
CA GLN A 99 6.61 -0.55 23.18
C GLN A 99 8.06 -0.04 23.15
N SER A 100 8.51 0.42 21.99
CA SER A 100 9.86 0.97 21.81
C SER A 100 9.90 2.00 20.69
N VAL A 101 10.95 2.82 20.69
CA VAL A 101 11.37 3.63 19.57
C VAL A 101 12.81 3.29 19.22
N SER A 102 13.09 3.17 17.92
CA SER A 102 14.43 2.88 17.40
C SER A 102 14.80 3.89 16.33
N THR A 103 15.90 4.59 16.52
CA THR A 103 16.46 5.49 15.51
C THR A 103 17.14 4.70 14.40
N LEU A 104 16.93 5.15 13.17
CA LEU A 104 17.57 4.58 11.99
C LEU A 104 19.01 5.08 11.89
N LYS A 105 19.89 4.17 11.49
CA LYS A 105 21.31 4.44 11.29
C LYS A 105 21.73 3.90 9.92
N ASN A 106 22.67 4.58 9.30
CA ASN A 106 23.29 4.09 8.09
C ASN A 106 24.26 2.92 8.39
N GLU A 107 24.86 2.34 7.37
CA GLU A 107 25.81 1.23 7.48
C GLU A 107 27.03 1.52 8.35
N THR A 108 27.41 2.79 8.51
CA THR A 108 28.51 3.22 9.38
C THR A 108 28.07 3.51 10.81
N GLY A 109 26.78 3.29 11.14
CA GLY A 109 26.22 3.55 12.45
C GLY A 109 25.87 5.02 12.72
N LYS A 110 25.99 5.90 11.73
CA LYS A 110 25.62 7.31 11.83
C LYS A 110 24.11 7.46 11.69
N LEU A 111 23.53 8.34 12.50
CA LEU A 111 22.11 8.69 12.41
C LEU A 111 21.79 9.37 11.08
N TYR A 112 20.60 9.09 10.56
CA TYR A 112 20.00 9.90 9.51
C TYR A 112 19.42 11.16 10.16
N ASP A 113 19.94 12.30 9.80
CA ASP A 113 19.43 13.60 10.21
C ASP A 113 19.08 14.45 8.98
N TYR A 114 18.27 15.46 9.19
CA TYR A 114 17.83 16.35 8.11
C TYR A 114 19.02 17.05 7.41
N ALA A 115 20.09 17.35 8.13
CA ALA A 115 21.29 17.99 7.60
C ALA A 115 22.19 17.04 6.81
N GLY A 116 22.05 15.74 6.99
CA GLY A 116 22.86 14.70 6.35
C GLY A 116 22.17 13.95 5.22
N VAL A 117 20.86 14.10 5.05
CA VAL A 117 20.12 13.49 3.95
C VAL A 117 20.21 14.41 2.75
N LEU A 118 21.12 14.10 1.84
CA LEU A 118 21.07 14.62 0.47
C LEU A 118 19.84 14.00 -0.18
N TYR A 119 18.71 14.72 -0.17
CA TYR A 119 17.65 14.42 -1.12
C TYR A 119 18.21 14.72 -2.50
N PRO A 120 18.15 13.78 -3.47
CA PRO A 120 18.43 14.10 -4.85
C PRO A 120 17.59 15.32 -5.22
N GLU A 121 18.22 16.32 -5.83
CA GLU A 121 17.49 17.49 -6.34
C GLU A 121 16.39 16.99 -7.27
N GLY A 122 15.14 17.15 -6.86
CA GLY A 122 13.96 16.73 -7.64
C GLY A 122 12.83 16.05 -6.89
N ASP A 123 13.03 15.63 -5.65
CA ASP A 123 11.98 14.97 -4.85
C ASP A 123 11.25 15.96 -3.92
N VAL A 124 10.77 17.08 -4.47
CA VAL A 124 9.91 18.04 -3.75
C VAL A 124 8.56 18.09 -4.43
#